data_9024a62efa516a1d5123bc0214fad4a5
#
_entry.id   9024a62efa516a1d5123bc0214fad4a5
#
_cell.length_a   1.000
_cell.length_b   1.000
_cell.length_c   1.000
_cell.angle_alpha   90.00
_cell.angle_beta   90.00
_cell.angle_gamma   90.00
#
_symmetry.space_group_name_H-M   'P 1'
#
loop_
_entity.id
_entity.type
_entity.pdbx_description
1 polymer ?
#
loop_
_entity_poly.entity_id
_entity_poly.type
_entity_poly.pdbx_seq_one_letter_code
_entity_poly.pdbx_strand_id
1 'polypeptide(L)'
;MQEIPERLWLQQMDKKRKELLQTYGKLDLRQANEDDGRLLWIWRDDPDVCAASFASTPIQWEEHVIWLQRKLKDIDCLIYLVVNKQGCPIGQVRFDKDISKSAEVTISIDAKERHKGYGSSALEHACRYVSQEHGIDRVVAHIKEWNKASIIAFTRAGFTDLGFVNFKGHKAIEMFWVPRKDPDS
;
A
#
# COMPACT_ATOMS: atom_id res chain seq x y z
N MET A 1 -2.64 -27.28 22.22
CA MET A 1 -2.80 -25.91 21.70
C MET A 1 -4.02 -25.33 22.40
N GLN A 2 -3.84 -24.35 23.31
CA GLN A 2 -4.96 -23.70 23.98
C GLN A 2 -5.59 -22.71 23.01
N GLU A 3 -6.88 -22.91 22.72
CA GLU A 3 -7.68 -21.95 21.97
C GLU A 3 -7.80 -20.65 22.77
N ILE A 4 -7.38 -19.55 22.22
CA ILE A 4 -7.57 -18.22 22.81
C ILE A 4 -9.08 -17.93 22.74
N PRO A 5 -9.77 -17.63 23.86
CA PRO A 5 -11.18 -17.31 23.85
C PRO A 5 -11.47 -16.13 22.89
N GLU A 6 -12.49 -16.25 22.06
CA GLU A 6 -12.88 -15.29 21.04
C GLU A 6 -12.98 -13.84 21.58
N ARG A 7 -13.47 -13.66 22.82
CA ARG A 7 -13.49 -12.37 23.51
C ARG A 7 -12.10 -11.75 23.73
N LEU A 8 -11.11 -12.59 24.03
CA LEU A 8 -9.74 -12.13 24.30
C LEU A 8 -9.06 -11.69 22.99
N TRP A 9 -9.34 -12.44 21.91
CA TRP A 9 -8.88 -12.13 20.56
C TRP A 9 -9.45 -10.78 20.08
N LEU A 10 -10.77 -10.56 20.24
CA LEU A 10 -11.43 -9.30 19.90
C LEU A 10 -10.88 -8.11 20.71
N GLN A 11 -10.64 -8.29 22.01
CA GLN A 11 -10.05 -7.25 22.85
C GLN A 11 -8.61 -6.90 22.45
N GLN A 12 -7.80 -7.90 22.06
CA GLN A 12 -6.45 -7.67 21.56
C GLN A 12 -6.46 -6.95 20.23
N MET A 13 -7.38 -7.29 19.31
CA MET A 13 -7.57 -6.60 18.04
C MET A 13 -8.01 -5.15 18.23
N ASP A 14 -8.94 -4.88 19.14
CA ASP A 14 -9.37 -3.52 19.47
C ASP A 14 -8.26 -2.68 20.11
N LYS A 15 -7.43 -3.29 20.96
CA LYS A 15 -6.27 -2.64 21.57
C LYS A 15 -5.23 -2.29 20.50
N LYS A 16 -4.86 -3.26 19.65
CA LYS A 16 -3.92 -3.06 18.54
C LYS A 16 -4.41 -2.00 17.56
N ARG A 17 -5.71 -2.00 17.24
CA ARG A 17 -6.35 -0.98 16.41
C ARG A 17 -6.28 0.42 17.03
N LYS A 18 -6.53 0.55 18.34
CA LYS A 18 -6.41 1.84 19.06
C LYS A 18 -4.97 2.35 19.07
N GLU A 19 -3.99 1.48 19.28
CA GLU A 19 -2.56 1.83 19.24
C GLU A 19 -2.15 2.30 17.84
N LEU A 20 -2.57 1.60 16.78
CA LEU A 20 -2.34 2.00 15.39
C LEU A 20 -2.99 3.36 15.07
N LEU A 21 -4.25 3.58 15.49
CA LEU A 21 -4.93 4.86 15.32
C LEU A 21 -4.27 6.00 16.09
N GLN A 22 -3.64 5.73 17.23
CA GLN A 22 -2.89 6.70 18.02
C GLN A 22 -1.55 7.05 17.36
N THR A 23 -0.88 6.07 16.77
CA THR A 23 0.42 6.23 16.08
C THR A 23 0.28 6.89 14.72
N TYR A 24 -0.72 6.47 13.91
CA TYR A 24 -0.93 6.96 12.53
C TYR A 24 -2.09 7.95 12.40
N GLY A 25 -2.68 8.33 13.51
CA GLY A 25 -3.56 9.49 13.76
C GLY A 25 -4.83 9.59 12.92
N LYS A 26 -4.94 9.02 11.73
CA LYS A 26 -6.07 9.28 10.81
C LYS A 26 -6.45 8.14 9.87
N LEU A 27 -5.64 7.07 9.75
CA LEU A 27 -5.84 6.03 8.73
C LEU A 27 -5.81 4.64 9.35
N ASP A 28 -6.58 3.72 8.74
CA ASP A 28 -6.57 2.29 9.01
C ASP A 28 -6.31 1.53 7.69
N LEU A 29 -5.89 0.27 7.78
CA LEU A 29 -5.68 -0.61 6.65
C LEU A 29 -6.64 -1.78 6.75
N ARG A 30 -7.39 -2.04 5.69
CA ARG A 30 -8.27 -3.18 5.56
C ARG A 30 -7.85 -4.00 4.35
N GLN A 31 -7.65 -5.29 4.53
CA GLN A 31 -7.37 -6.17 3.40
C GLN A 31 -8.51 -6.10 2.39
N ALA A 32 -8.16 -6.01 1.10
CA ALA A 32 -9.12 -5.96 0.02
C ALA A 32 -9.79 -7.34 -0.19
N ASN A 33 -11.02 -7.31 -0.68
CA ASN A 33 -11.77 -8.49 -1.09
C ASN A 33 -12.45 -8.27 -2.45
N GLU A 34 -13.23 -9.22 -2.93
CA GLU A 34 -13.90 -9.15 -4.24
C GLU A 34 -14.92 -7.99 -4.33
N ASP A 35 -15.59 -7.64 -3.24
CA ASP A 35 -16.57 -6.53 -3.20
C ASP A 35 -15.93 -5.17 -3.46
N ASP A 36 -14.62 -5.05 -3.24
CA ASP A 36 -13.86 -3.83 -3.50
C ASP A 36 -13.53 -3.63 -5.00
N GLY A 37 -13.80 -4.62 -5.83
CA GLY A 37 -13.38 -4.64 -7.23
C GLY A 37 -13.79 -3.39 -8.00
N ARG A 38 -15.02 -2.92 -7.83
CA ARG A 38 -15.50 -1.70 -8.51
C ARG A 38 -14.73 -0.46 -8.11
N LEU A 39 -14.44 -0.31 -6.81
CA LEU A 39 -13.72 0.83 -6.27
C LEU A 39 -12.26 0.83 -6.72
N LEU A 40 -11.60 -0.33 -6.66
CA LEU A 40 -10.22 -0.52 -7.12
C LEU A 40 -10.07 -0.22 -8.61
N TRP A 41 -11.06 -0.63 -9.42
CA TRP A 41 -11.09 -0.35 -10.85
C TRP A 41 -11.24 1.15 -11.14
N ILE A 42 -12.17 1.85 -10.45
CA ILE A 42 -12.35 3.31 -10.57
C ILE A 42 -11.05 4.06 -10.25
N TRP A 43 -10.37 3.69 -9.17
CA TRP A 43 -9.08 4.31 -8.82
C TRP A 43 -7.98 3.98 -9.81
N ARG A 44 -7.98 2.78 -10.39
CA ARG A 44 -7.01 2.38 -11.41
C ARG A 44 -7.22 3.12 -12.73
N ASP A 45 -8.47 3.42 -13.09
CA ASP A 45 -8.85 4.10 -14.34
C ASP A 45 -8.80 5.64 -14.22
N ASP A 46 -8.48 6.17 -13.05
CA ASP A 46 -8.22 7.61 -12.87
C ASP A 46 -7.07 8.07 -13.79
N PRO A 47 -7.24 9.17 -14.55
CA PRO A 47 -6.25 9.62 -15.54
C PRO A 47 -4.86 9.85 -14.96
N ASP A 48 -4.75 10.43 -13.75
CA ASP A 48 -3.46 10.69 -13.10
C ASP A 48 -2.80 9.38 -12.66
N VAL A 49 -3.60 8.40 -12.18
CA VAL A 49 -3.11 7.06 -11.81
C VAL A 49 -2.64 6.31 -13.05
N CYS A 50 -3.41 6.35 -14.14
CA CYS A 50 -3.01 5.78 -15.43
C CYS A 50 -1.71 6.39 -15.92
N ALA A 51 -1.59 7.72 -15.93
CA ALA A 51 -0.38 8.41 -16.36
C ALA A 51 0.83 8.07 -15.50
N ALA A 52 0.66 7.95 -14.19
CA ALA A 52 1.71 7.59 -13.24
C ALA A 52 2.13 6.11 -13.30
N SER A 53 1.24 5.24 -13.75
CA SER A 53 1.48 3.80 -13.85
C SER A 53 2.44 3.46 -15.01
N PHE A 54 3.28 2.44 -14.82
CA PHE A 54 4.10 1.87 -15.90
C PHE A 54 3.27 1.00 -16.87
N ALA A 55 2.09 0.54 -16.44
CA ALA A 55 1.08 -0.08 -17.30
C ALA A 55 -0.05 0.96 -17.51
N SER A 56 0.17 1.90 -18.43
CA SER A 56 -0.70 3.08 -18.62
C SER A 56 -1.95 2.80 -19.49
N THR A 57 -2.12 1.59 -20.00
CA THR A 57 -3.29 1.21 -20.81
C THR A 57 -4.53 1.13 -19.93
N PRO A 58 -5.66 1.74 -20.31
CA PRO A 58 -6.94 1.51 -19.65
C PRO A 58 -7.29 0.03 -19.64
N ILE A 59 -7.84 -0.45 -18.53
CA ILE A 59 -8.23 -1.86 -18.37
C ILE A 59 -9.74 -1.95 -18.38
N GLN A 60 -10.30 -2.82 -19.22
CA GLN A 60 -11.74 -3.08 -19.23
C GLN A 60 -12.17 -3.73 -17.91
N TRP A 61 -13.44 -3.52 -17.54
CA TRP A 61 -13.97 -4.02 -16.27
C TRP A 61 -13.80 -5.54 -16.12
N GLU A 62 -14.09 -6.29 -17.15
CA GLU A 62 -14.01 -7.75 -17.18
C GLU A 62 -12.56 -8.24 -16.96
N GLU A 63 -11.60 -7.58 -17.58
CA GLU A 63 -10.18 -7.86 -17.38
C GLU A 63 -9.73 -7.55 -15.96
N HIS A 64 -10.23 -6.43 -15.39
CA HIS A 64 -9.95 -6.06 -14.02
C HIS A 64 -10.48 -7.08 -13.01
N VAL A 65 -11.70 -7.59 -13.21
CA VAL A 65 -12.29 -8.62 -12.33
C VAL A 65 -11.42 -9.88 -12.33
N ILE A 66 -11.04 -10.38 -13.51
CA ILE A 66 -10.18 -11.56 -13.63
C ILE A 66 -8.81 -11.32 -12.97
N TRP A 67 -8.22 -10.15 -13.19
CA TRP A 67 -6.95 -9.76 -12.57
C TRP A 67 -7.07 -9.72 -11.04
N LEU A 68 -8.13 -9.09 -10.50
CA LEU A 68 -8.33 -8.96 -9.06
C LEU A 68 -8.51 -10.32 -8.40
N GLN A 69 -9.37 -11.19 -8.95
CA GLN A 69 -9.60 -12.54 -8.43
C GLN A 69 -8.30 -13.36 -8.38
N ARG A 70 -7.44 -13.23 -9.40
CA ARG A 70 -6.13 -13.86 -9.41
C ARG A 70 -5.22 -13.27 -8.32
N LYS A 71 -5.19 -11.93 -8.18
CA LYS A 71 -4.33 -11.26 -7.20
C LYS A 71 -4.76 -11.46 -5.75
N LEU A 72 -6.05 -11.61 -5.49
CA LEU A 72 -6.55 -11.94 -4.14
C LEU A 72 -6.21 -13.38 -3.71
N LYS A 73 -5.97 -14.28 -4.65
CA LYS A 73 -5.54 -15.67 -4.40
C LYS A 73 -4.02 -15.84 -4.40
N ASP A 74 -3.29 -14.83 -4.86
CA ASP A 74 -1.84 -14.84 -4.94
C ASP A 74 -1.25 -14.55 -3.56
N ILE A 75 -0.60 -15.56 -2.96
CA ILE A 75 0.03 -15.44 -1.63
C ILE A 75 1.14 -14.38 -1.60
N ASP A 76 1.70 -14.04 -2.76
CA ASP A 76 2.75 -13.04 -2.90
C ASP A 76 2.21 -11.64 -3.21
N CYS A 77 0.89 -11.47 -3.27
CA CYS A 77 0.25 -10.18 -3.47
C CYS A 77 -0.60 -9.79 -2.27
N LEU A 78 -0.30 -8.65 -1.67
CA LEU A 78 -1.05 -8.07 -0.56
C LEU A 78 -1.70 -6.77 -1.04
N ILE A 79 -3.04 -6.69 -0.97
CA ILE A 79 -3.80 -5.49 -1.35
C ILE A 79 -4.57 -5.01 -0.13
N TYR A 80 -4.33 -3.75 0.26
CA TYR A 80 -5.03 -3.09 1.37
C TYR A 80 -5.76 -1.86 0.88
N LEU A 81 -6.98 -1.67 1.34
CA LEU A 81 -7.67 -0.38 1.28
C LEU A 81 -7.17 0.49 2.42
N VAL A 82 -6.89 1.74 2.11
CA VAL A 82 -6.63 2.80 3.08
C VAL A 82 -7.97 3.37 3.48
N VAL A 83 -8.28 3.33 4.77
CA VAL A 83 -9.58 3.72 5.31
C VAL A 83 -9.41 4.90 6.26
N ASN A 84 -10.23 5.92 6.14
CA ASN A 84 -10.20 7.08 7.03
C ASN A 84 -10.94 6.81 8.36
N LYS A 85 -10.92 7.79 9.28
CA LYS A 85 -11.58 7.67 10.61
C LYS A 85 -13.08 7.40 10.54
N GLN A 86 -13.73 7.79 9.45
CA GLN A 86 -15.16 7.59 9.22
C GLN A 86 -15.47 6.18 8.67
N GLY A 87 -14.44 5.35 8.45
CA GLY A 87 -14.59 4.03 7.86
C GLY A 87 -14.68 4.07 6.32
N CYS A 88 -14.48 5.22 5.68
CA CYS A 88 -14.55 5.34 4.23
C CYS A 88 -13.22 4.97 3.58
N PRO A 89 -13.20 4.11 2.55
CA PRO A 89 -12.02 3.85 1.74
C PRO A 89 -11.62 5.11 0.96
N ILE A 90 -10.34 5.48 1.03
CA ILE A 90 -9.77 6.68 0.40
C ILE A 90 -8.60 6.40 -0.51
N GLY A 91 -8.23 5.14 -0.67
CA GLY A 91 -7.12 4.71 -1.52
C GLY A 91 -6.78 3.26 -1.31
N GLN A 92 -5.74 2.80 -2.01
CA GLN A 92 -5.19 1.46 -1.87
C GLN A 92 -3.67 1.49 -1.80
N VAL A 93 -3.10 0.49 -1.12
CA VAL A 93 -1.67 0.14 -1.16
C VAL A 93 -1.56 -1.33 -1.51
N ARG A 94 -0.72 -1.67 -2.50
CA ARG A 94 -0.47 -3.05 -2.90
C ARG A 94 1.02 -3.34 -2.79
N PHE A 95 1.33 -4.53 -2.29
CA PHE A 95 2.67 -5.09 -2.25
C PHE A 95 2.71 -6.37 -3.07
N ASP A 96 3.63 -6.43 -4.02
CA ASP A 96 3.97 -7.65 -4.74
C ASP A 96 5.31 -8.16 -4.16
N LYS A 97 5.26 -9.27 -3.39
CA LYS A 97 6.43 -9.84 -2.68
C LYS A 97 7.32 -10.60 -3.64
N ASP A 98 8.59 -10.67 -3.32
CA ASP A 98 9.55 -11.59 -3.92
C ASP A 98 10.06 -12.63 -2.89
N ILE A 99 10.88 -13.56 -3.37
CA ILE A 99 11.44 -14.64 -2.54
C ILE A 99 12.49 -14.16 -1.52
N SER A 100 12.94 -12.90 -1.61
CA SER A 100 14.02 -12.33 -0.80
C SER A 100 13.53 -11.54 0.42
N LYS A 101 12.27 -11.70 0.84
CA LYS A 101 11.58 -10.88 1.85
C LYS A 101 11.51 -9.39 1.46
N SER A 102 11.56 -9.10 0.19
CA SER A 102 11.36 -7.78 -0.36
C SER A 102 9.99 -7.70 -1.05
N ALA A 103 9.46 -6.50 -1.20
CA ALA A 103 8.20 -6.28 -1.92
C ALA A 103 8.25 -4.99 -2.74
N GLU A 104 7.70 -5.02 -3.95
CA GLU A 104 7.42 -3.80 -4.72
C GLU A 104 6.09 -3.22 -4.24
N VAL A 105 6.08 -1.92 -3.91
CA VAL A 105 4.88 -1.22 -3.46
C VAL A 105 4.30 -0.32 -4.53
N THR A 106 2.98 -0.33 -4.65
CA THR A 106 2.22 0.67 -5.42
C THR A 106 1.13 1.27 -4.54
N ILE A 107 0.83 2.56 -4.75
CA ILE A 107 -0.21 3.27 -4.01
C ILE A 107 -1.04 4.13 -4.96
N SER A 108 -2.34 4.21 -4.70
CA SER A 108 -3.20 5.24 -5.25
C SER A 108 -4.14 5.80 -4.18
N ILE A 109 -4.35 7.11 -4.22
CA ILE A 109 -5.29 7.82 -3.35
C ILE A 109 -6.41 8.38 -4.22
N ASP A 110 -7.66 8.24 -3.77
CA ASP A 110 -8.83 8.83 -4.42
C ASP A 110 -8.59 10.30 -4.75
N ALA A 111 -8.98 10.74 -5.94
CA ALA A 111 -8.73 12.10 -6.42
C ALA A 111 -9.21 13.19 -5.42
N LYS A 112 -10.35 12.95 -4.75
CA LYS A 112 -10.94 13.88 -3.77
C LYS A 112 -10.17 13.93 -2.45
N GLU A 113 -9.28 12.96 -2.22
CA GLU A 113 -8.51 12.80 -0.97
C GLU A 113 -7.02 13.12 -1.15
N ARG A 114 -6.59 13.46 -2.37
CA ARG A 114 -5.21 13.90 -2.66
C ARG A 114 -4.88 15.22 -1.97
N HIS A 115 -3.61 15.52 -1.88
CA HIS A 115 -3.05 16.77 -1.29
C HIS A 115 -3.34 16.97 0.22
N LYS A 116 -3.94 15.98 0.91
CA LYS A 116 -4.24 16.02 2.35
C LYS A 116 -3.20 15.29 3.21
N GLY A 117 -2.09 14.84 2.61
CA GLY A 117 -1.03 14.10 3.29
C GLY A 117 -1.30 12.60 3.46
N TYR A 118 -2.43 12.09 3.01
CA TYR A 118 -2.82 10.69 3.19
C TYR A 118 -1.86 9.70 2.51
N GLY A 119 -1.30 10.06 1.36
CA GLY A 119 -0.38 9.17 0.63
C GLY A 119 0.86 8.81 1.45
N SER A 120 1.54 9.78 2.06
CA SER A 120 2.72 9.52 2.89
C SER A 120 2.37 8.76 4.17
N SER A 121 1.27 9.14 4.85
CA SER A 121 0.82 8.44 6.06
C SER A 121 0.40 7.00 5.78
N ALA A 122 -0.29 6.75 4.66
CA ALA A 122 -0.70 5.42 4.24
C ALA A 122 0.51 4.53 3.91
N LEU A 123 1.50 5.06 3.19
CA LEU A 123 2.73 4.35 2.88
C LEU A 123 3.51 3.98 4.16
N GLU A 124 3.72 4.94 5.05
CA GLU A 124 4.44 4.68 6.29
C GLU A 124 3.74 3.60 7.11
N HIS A 125 2.42 3.74 7.31
CA HIS A 125 1.63 2.74 8.04
C HIS A 125 1.69 1.37 7.36
N ALA A 126 1.45 1.30 6.05
CA ALA A 126 1.42 0.04 5.31
C ALA A 126 2.79 -0.66 5.30
N CYS A 127 3.90 0.06 5.12
CA CYS A 127 5.24 -0.52 5.18
C CYS A 127 5.55 -1.12 6.54
N ARG A 128 5.24 -0.41 7.64
CA ARG A 128 5.41 -0.95 8.99
C ARG A 128 4.53 -2.17 9.23
N TYR A 129 3.27 -2.11 8.81
CA TYR A 129 2.34 -3.22 8.96
C TYR A 129 2.83 -4.49 8.25
N VAL A 130 3.21 -4.40 6.98
CA VAL A 130 3.67 -5.58 6.22
C VAL A 130 5.02 -6.10 6.71
N SER A 131 5.88 -5.24 7.25
CA SER A 131 7.11 -5.68 7.89
C SER A 131 6.84 -6.50 9.15
N GLN A 132 5.91 -6.06 10.00
CA GLN A 132 5.57 -6.73 11.26
C GLN A 132 4.75 -8.00 11.05
N GLU A 133 3.75 -7.97 10.18
CA GLU A 133 2.80 -9.09 10.01
C GLU A 133 3.25 -10.11 8.95
N HIS A 134 4.06 -9.70 7.97
CA HIS A 134 4.48 -10.55 6.86
C HIS A 134 5.99 -10.74 6.75
N GLY A 135 6.78 -10.16 7.68
CA GLY A 135 8.23 -10.31 7.71
C GLY A 135 8.94 -9.72 6.49
N ILE A 136 8.39 -8.64 5.90
CA ILE A 136 9.01 -7.93 4.79
C ILE A 136 10.10 -7.01 5.34
N ASP A 137 11.34 -7.27 4.95
CA ASP A 137 12.51 -6.54 5.44
C ASP A 137 12.88 -5.33 4.56
N ARG A 138 12.38 -5.31 3.33
CA ARG A 138 12.63 -4.23 2.38
C ARG A 138 11.42 -3.99 1.49
N VAL A 139 11.05 -2.72 1.31
CA VAL A 139 10.02 -2.31 0.35
C VAL A 139 10.66 -1.43 -0.71
N VAL A 140 10.42 -1.74 -1.99
CA VAL A 140 10.96 -1.01 -3.14
C VAL A 140 9.82 -0.32 -3.88
N ALA A 141 10.08 0.87 -4.39
CA ALA A 141 9.16 1.61 -5.24
C ALA A 141 9.86 2.12 -6.49
N HIS A 142 9.19 2.02 -7.64
CA HIS A 142 9.62 2.65 -8.88
C HIS A 142 8.66 3.78 -9.23
N ILE A 143 9.18 4.97 -9.43
CA ILE A 143 8.38 6.18 -9.64
C ILE A 143 8.87 6.86 -10.91
N LYS A 144 7.97 7.16 -11.85
CA LYS A 144 8.32 7.94 -13.04
C LYS A 144 8.94 9.28 -12.62
N GLU A 145 10.05 9.70 -13.25
CA GLU A 145 10.85 10.88 -12.85
C GLU A 145 10.05 12.19 -12.76
N TRP A 146 9.00 12.31 -13.55
CA TRP A 146 8.13 13.49 -13.56
C TRP A 146 7.07 13.48 -12.45
N ASN A 147 6.79 12.34 -11.79
CA ASN A 147 5.76 12.22 -10.77
C ASN A 147 6.24 12.77 -9.41
N LYS A 148 6.40 14.10 -9.35
CA LYS A 148 6.88 14.80 -8.15
C LYS A 148 6.02 14.55 -6.92
N ALA A 149 4.70 14.41 -7.10
CA ALA A 149 3.78 14.14 -5.98
C ALA A 149 4.09 12.81 -5.29
N SER A 150 4.31 11.74 -6.08
CA SER A 150 4.73 10.44 -5.52
C SER A 150 6.11 10.52 -4.88
N ILE A 151 7.11 11.12 -5.54
CA ILE A 151 8.46 11.27 -4.98
C ILE A 151 8.39 11.91 -3.59
N ILE A 152 7.65 13.02 -3.44
CA ILE A 152 7.47 13.70 -2.16
C ILE A 152 6.76 12.80 -1.13
N ALA A 153 5.71 12.08 -1.55
CA ALA A 153 4.96 11.20 -0.65
C ALA A 153 5.83 10.05 -0.12
N PHE A 154 6.60 9.41 -0.99
CA PHE A 154 7.51 8.32 -0.62
C PHE A 154 8.66 8.81 0.26
N THR A 155 9.29 9.95 -0.07
CA THR A 155 10.33 10.55 0.79
C THR A 155 9.79 10.85 2.20
N ARG A 156 8.59 11.43 2.31
CA ARG A 156 7.94 11.71 3.61
C ARG A 156 7.58 10.45 4.39
N ALA A 157 7.29 9.35 3.68
CA ALA A 157 7.05 8.04 4.28
C ALA A 157 8.34 7.32 4.74
N GLY A 158 9.51 7.94 4.54
CA GLY A 158 10.80 7.42 4.98
C GLY A 158 11.53 6.57 3.95
N PHE A 159 11.13 6.62 2.68
CA PHE A 159 11.88 5.98 1.60
C PHE A 159 13.13 6.79 1.27
N THR A 160 14.20 6.07 0.96
CA THR A 160 15.49 6.62 0.48
C THR A 160 15.58 6.48 -1.02
N ASP A 161 15.98 7.54 -1.71
CA ASP A 161 16.22 7.57 -3.16
C ASP A 161 17.54 6.86 -3.50
N LEU A 162 17.51 5.90 -4.44
CA LEU A 162 18.64 5.18 -4.98
C LEU A 162 19.12 5.70 -6.34
N GLY A 163 18.41 6.69 -6.88
CA GLY A 163 18.73 7.27 -8.17
C GLY A 163 17.88 6.72 -9.32
N PHE A 164 18.35 7.01 -10.54
CA PHE A 164 17.61 6.68 -11.75
C PHE A 164 17.88 5.25 -12.22
N VAL A 165 16.80 4.57 -12.61
CA VAL A 165 16.83 3.25 -13.22
C VAL A 165 16.00 3.23 -14.50
N ASN A 166 16.23 2.25 -15.38
CA ASN A 166 15.28 1.93 -16.45
C ASN A 166 14.34 0.83 -15.92
N PHE A 167 13.09 1.20 -15.73
CA PHE A 167 12.07 0.25 -15.26
C PHE A 167 10.96 0.13 -16.29
N LYS A 168 10.76 -1.09 -16.82
CA LYS A 168 9.76 -1.38 -17.86
C LYS A 168 9.84 -0.42 -19.06
N GLY A 169 11.04 -0.08 -19.50
CA GLY A 169 11.28 0.82 -20.64
C GLY A 169 11.11 2.31 -20.35
N HIS A 170 10.89 2.69 -19.10
CA HIS A 170 10.78 4.09 -18.68
C HIS A 170 11.90 4.50 -17.75
N LYS A 171 12.30 5.76 -17.81
CA LYS A 171 13.18 6.35 -16.80
C LYS A 171 12.39 6.55 -15.51
N ALA A 172 12.85 5.93 -14.44
CA ALA A 172 12.23 5.93 -13.12
C ALA A 172 13.25 6.26 -12.05
N ILE A 173 12.77 6.72 -10.90
CA ILE A 173 13.52 6.78 -9.66
C ILE A 173 13.19 5.51 -8.89
N GLU A 174 14.22 4.76 -8.47
CA GLU A 174 14.08 3.67 -7.52
C GLU A 174 14.21 4.22 -6.11
N MET A 175 13.27 3.88 -5.25
CA MET A 175 13.30 4.24 -3.83
C MET A 175 13.10 2.99 -2.99
N PHE A 176 13.69 2.96 -1.79
CA PHE A 176 13.51 1.84 -0.86
C PHE A 176 13.22 2.30 0.55
N TRP A 177 12.53 1.44 1.28
CA TRP A 177 12.24 1.56 2.69
C TRP A 177 12.67 0.28 3.42
N VAL A 178 13.20 0.42 4.62
CA VAL A 178 13.52 -0.67 5.55
C VAL A 178 12.95 -0.34 6.93
N PRO A 179 12.53 -1.34 7.72
CA PRO A 179 12.08 -1.09 9.08
C PRO A 179 13.21 -0.44 9.89
N ARG A 180 12.87 0.60 10.63
CA ARG A 180 13.82 1.15 11.61
C ARG A 180 14.01 0.11 12.70
N LYS A 181 15.25 -0.25 12.98
CA LYS A 181 15.55 -1.02 14.18
C LYS A 181 15.25 -0.12 15.38
N ASP A 182 14.40 -0.58 16.27
CA ASP A 182 14.26 0.08 17.57
C ASP A 182 15.63 0.02 18.27
N PRO A 183 16.13 1.14 18.82
CA PRO A 183 17.44 1.15 19.46
C PRO A 183 17.54 0.25 20.69
N ASP A 184 16.40 -0.30 21.18
CA ASP A 184 16.29 -1.11 22.39
C ASP A 184 15.92 -2.59 22.12
N SER A 185 16.09 -3.10 20.89
CA SER A 185 15.83 -4.52 20.54
C SER A 185 17.11 -5.33 20.34
#